data_3c0181032de8e9bdba617b19b109275a
#
_entry.id   3c0181032de8e9bdba617b19b109275a
#
_cell.length_a   1.000
_cell.length_b   1.000
_cell.length_c   1.000
_cell.angle_alpha   90.00
_cell.angle_beta   90.00
_cell.angle_gamma   90.00
#
_symmetry.space_group_name_H-M   'P 1'
#
loop_
_entity.id
_entity.type
_entity.pdbx_description
1 polymer ?
#
loop_
_entity_poly.entity_id
_entity_poly.type
_entity_poly.pdbx_seq_one_letter_code
_entity_poly.pdbx_strand_id
1 'polypeptide(L)'
;MADLAVFYEHPQWFESLFRTLDRRGLNWAPIEIQDHTFDPADTTAPAPTILNRLAMSSFLRQDEHALFYSMAVLDHWQSLGARVINGPGVLAYDTNKARQLSLFRKAGLDIPKTRVAHRRADVPRLATEVGYPVMVKVNVGGSGTGMIRYDSAEELEAAVADKLTPMGVDGVALIQEYIPARDARVIRCEVLDGKLLYALALDGAGSTFDLCPADVCMVDKPTITISEFKPPAEITKGVERVAVMSGLDVGGIEYMIDDRDGRPKFYDLNAMSNFVAKPLEVLGWDPHDNLVDYLLGLIATQQKVAA
;
A
#
# COMPACT_ATOMS: atom_id res chain seq x y z
N MET A 1 -26.03 -13.44 -10.91
CA MET A 1 -24.83 -12.57 -10.84
C MET A 1 -24.32 -12.63 -9.42
N ALA A 2 -23.01 -12.66 -9.20
CA ALA A 2 -22.46 -12.57 -7.84
C ALA A 2 -22.73 -11.19 -7.22
N ASP A 3 -22.83 -11.10 -5.90
CA ASP A 3 -23.01 -9.83 -5.18
C ASP A 3 -21.68 -9.11 -5.00
N LEU A 4 -20.57 -9.88 -4.99
CA LEU A 4 -19.19 -9.42 -4.87
C LEU A 4 -18.32 -10.08 -5.94
N ALA A 5 -17.46 -9.32 -6.59
CA ALA A 5 -16.31 -9.85 -7.32
C ALA A 5 -15.01 -9.49 -6.59
N VAL A 6 -14.08 -10.43 -6.46
CA VAL A 6 -12.74 -10.16 -5.94
C VAL A 6 -11.77 -10.19 -7.11
N PHE A 7 -11.18 -9.02 -7.41
CA PHE A 7 -10.20 -8.84 -8.48
C PHE A 7 -8.79 -8.90 -7.89
N TYR A 8 -8.01 -9.91 -8.24
CA TYR A 8 -6.74 -10.22 -7.59
C TYR A 8 -5.68 -10.75 -8.57
N GLU A 9 -4.44 -10.77 -8.10
CA GLU A 9 -3.26 -11.23 -8.82
C GLU A 9 -2.73 -12.56 -8.28
N HIS A 10 -2.68 -12.73 -6.96
CA HIS A 10 -1.93 -13.80 -6.31
C HIS A 10 -2.85 -14.62 -5.39
N PRO A 11 -3.40 -15.76 -5.88
CA PRO A 11 -4.42 -16.50 -5.15
C PRO A 11 -4.01 -16.91 -3.74
N GLN A 12 -2.74 -17.32 -3.57
CA GLN A 12 -2.21 -17.79 -2.28
C GLN A 12 -2.21 -16.70 -1.20
N TRP A 13 -2.07 -15.43 -1.59
CA TRP A 13 -2.10 -14.33 -0.62
C TRP A 13 -3.50 -14.09 -0.03
N PHE A 14 -4.54 -14.58 -0.68
CA PHE A 14 -5.93 -14.31 -0.32
C PHE A 14 -6.70 -15.55 0.15
N GLU A 15 -6.03 -16.69 0.37
CA GLU A 15 -6.68 -17.92 0.86
C GLU A 15 -7.47 -17.69 2.16
N SER A 16 -6.95 -16.90 3.09
CA SER A 16 -7.63 -16.58 4.34
C SER A 16 -8.88 -15.74 4.10
N LEU A 17 -8.82 -14.78 3.19
CA LEU A 17 -9.98 -13.99 2.76
C LEU A 17 -11.02 -14.89 2.09
N PHE A 18 -10.62 -15.70 1.11
CA PHE A 18 -11.53 -16.58 0.37
C PHE A 18 -12.25 -17.55 1.31
N ARG A 19 -11.52 -18.22 2.21
CA ARG A 19 -12.11 -19.08 3.24
C ARG A 19 -13.11 -18.34 4.12
N THR A 20 -12.85 -17.06 4.44
CA THR A 20 -13.77 -16.28 5.26
C THR A 20 -15.01 -15.88 4.48
N LEU A 21 -14.89 -15.50 3.20
CA LEU A 21 -16.03 -15.25 2.33
C LEU A 21 -16.96 -16.49 2.22
N ASP A 22 -16.36 -17.66 2.00
CA ASP A 22 -17.10 -18.94 1.90
C ASP A 22 -17.77 -19.30 3.24
N ARG A 23 -17.03 -19.22 4.33
CA ARG A 23 -17.56 -19.52 5.69
C ARG A 23 -18.72 -18.60 6.07
N ARG A 24 -18.69 -17.35 5.62
CA ARG A 24 -19.74 -16.34 5.88
C ARG A 24 -20.86 -16.40 4.83
N GLY A 25 -20.77 -17.30 3.85
CA GLY A 25 -21.81 -17.56 2.85
C GLY A 25 -22.05 -16.42 1.86
N LEU A 26 -21.03 -15.60 1.56
CA LEU A 26 -21.16 -14.58 0.54
C LEU A 26 -21.28 -15.21 -0.84
N ASN A 27 -22.16 -14.65 -1.66
CA ASN A 27 -22.25 -14.97 -3.08
C ASN A 27 -21.19 -14.15 -3.84
N TRP A 28 -19.99 -14.71 -3.97
CA TRP A 28 -18.86 -14.01 -4.59
C TRP A 28 -18.26 -14.77 -5.77
N ALA A 29 -17.54 -14.05 -6.64
CA ALA A 29 -16.81 -14.60 -7.78
C ALA A 29 -15.37 -14.13 -7.79
N PRO A 30 -14.39 -15.02 -8.04
CA PRO A 30 -13.00 -14.64 -8.27
C PRO A 30 -12.81 -14.09 -9.68
N ILE A 31 -11.98 -13.07 -9.82
CA ILE A 31 -11.49 -12.55 -11.11
C ILE A 31 -9.97 -12.42 -11.00
N GLU A 32 -9.27 -13.35 -11.63
CA GLU A 32 -7.81 -13.34 -11.69
C GLU A 32 -7.34 -12.46 -12.83
N ILE A 33 -6.39 -11.56 -12.57
CA ILE A 33 -5.97 -10.56 -13.56
C ILE A 33 -5.19 -11.16 -14.73
N GLN A 34 -4.50 -12.28 -14.54
CA GLN A 34 -3.55 -12.83 -15.51
C GLN A 34 -4.20 -13.13 -16.86
N ASP A 35 -5.38 -13.72 -16.84
CA ASP A 35 -6.13 -14.07 -18.06
C ASP A 35 -7.29 -13.12 -18.34
N HIS A 36 -7.41 -12.03 -17.55
CA HIS A 36 -8.54 -11.11 -17.67
C HIS A 36 -8.35 -10.12 -18.81
N THR A 37 -9.40 -9.98 -19.61
CA THR A 37 -9.57 -8.92 -20.61
C THR A 37 -10.94 -8.27 -20.45
N PHE A 38 -11.09 -7.01 -20.86
CA PHE A 38 -12.38 -6.34 -20.85
C PHE A 38 -12.62 -5.61 -22.18
N ASP A 39 -13.88 -5.47 -22.56
CA ASP A 39 -14.30 -4.65 -23.68
C ASP A 39 -14.76 -3.28 -23.12
N PRO A 40 -14.16 -2.15 -23.55
CA PRO A 40 -14.63 -0.82 -23.15
C PRO A 40 -16.07 -0.50 -23.58
N ALA A 41 -16.66 -1.30 -24.45
CA ALA A 41 -18.07 -1.20 -24.85
C ALA A 41 -19.02 -2.00 -23.94
N ASP A 42 -18.51 -2.75 -22.96
CA ASP A 42 -19.35 -3.43 -21.97
C ASP A 42 -20.24 -2.44 -21.23
N THR A 43 -21.46 -2.84 -20.96
CA THR A 43 -22.48 -2.01 -20.29
C THR A 43 -22.81 -2.46 -18.87
N THR A 44 -22.19 -3.54 -18.41
CA THR A 44 -22.42 -4.12 -17.09
C THR A 44 -21.12 -4.53 -16.43
N ALA A 45 -20.97 -4.18 -15.14
CA ALA A 45 -19.86 -4.66 -14.33
C ALA A 45 -20.08 -6.15 -13.93
N PRO A 46 -19.00 -6.90 -13.59
CA PRO A 46 -19.10 -8.32 -13.22
C PRO A 46 -19.88 -8.55 -11.93
N ALA A 47 -19.93 -7.57 -11.05
CA ALA A 47 -20.72 -7.56 -9.81
C ALA A 47 -21.02 -6.12 -9.39
N PRO A 48 -22.08 -5.89 -8.58
CA PRO A 48 -22.36 -4.57 -8.00
C PRO A 48 -21.24 -4.06 -7.07
N THR A 49 -20.60 -4.98 -6.37
CA THR A 49 -19.45 -4.67 -5.49
C THR A 49 -18.20 -5.38 -6.00
N ILE A 50 -17.09 -4.66 -6.06
CA ILE A 50 -15.79 -5.20 -6.50
C ILE A 50 -14.75 -4.89 -5.44
N LEU A 51 -14.09 -5.94 -4.94
CA LEU A 51 -12.96 -5.82 -4.03
C LEU A 51 -11.66 -5.94 -4.82
N ASN A 52 -10.93 -4.84 -4.92
CA ASN A 52 -9.61 -4.82 -5.55
C ASN A 52 -8.54 -5.33 -4.58
N ARG A 53 -7.81 -6.36 -5.00
CA ARG A 53 -6.69 -7.00 -4.29
C ARG A 53 -5.43 -7.09 -5.16
N LEU A 54 -5.21 -6.11 -6.03
CA LEU A 54 -3.99 -6.03 -6.82
C LEU A 54 -2.89 -5.27 -6.07
N ALA A 55 -1.71 -5.87 -5.97
CA ALA A 55 -0.54 -5.24 -5.36
C ALA A 55 0.20 -4.33 -6.35
N MET A 56 0.68 -3.18 -5.86
CA MET A 56 1.51 -2.26 -6.65
C MET A 56 2.87 -2.84 -7.03
N SER A 57 3.25 -3.95 -6.41
CA SER A 57 4.45 -4.73 -6.73
C SER A 57 4.22 -5.85 -7.76
N SER A 58 3.05 -5.92 -8.40
CA SER A 58 2.70 -6.98 -9.36
C SER A 58 3.75 -7.13 -10.48
N PHE A 59 4.30 -6.04 -10.99
CA PHE A 59 5.33 -6.04 -12.02
C PHE A 59 6.63 -6.76 -11.63
N LEU A 60 6.84 -7.05 -10.35
CA LEU A 60 8.01 -7.83 -9.87
C LEU A 60 7.83 -9.34 -10.05
N ARG A 61 6.61 -9.80 -10.28
CA ARG A 61 6.23 -11.21 -10.36
C ARG A 61 5.74 -11.62 -11.74
N GLN A 62 5.41 -10.65 -12.58
CA GLN A 62 4.87 -10.84 -13.91
C GLN A 62 5.68 -10.02 -14.92
N ASP A 63 5.83 -10.52 -16.12
CA ASP A 63 6.51 -9.81 -17.21
C ASP A 63 5.67 -8.65 -17.75
N GLU A 64 4.35 -8.64 -17.46
CA GLU A 64 3.40 -7.62 -17.90
C GLU A 64 3.08 -6.61 -16.80
N HIS A 65 2.75 -5.39 -17.20
CA HIS A 65 2.35 -4.32 -16.31
C HIS A 65 0.86 -4.35 -15.97
N ALA A 66 0.42 -5.38 -15.23
CA ALA A 66 -0.95 -5.54 -14.74
C ALA A 66 -1.49 -4.31 -13.99
N LEU A 67 -0.59 -3.52 -13.39
CA LEU A 67 -0.93 -2.28 -12.69
C LEU A 67 -1.68 -1.27 -13.58
N PHE A 68 -1.15 -0.97 -14.77
CA PHE A 68 -1.78 0.01 -15.66
C PHE A 68 -3.09 -0.50 -16.24
N TYR A 69 -3.15 -1.79 -16.52
CA TYR A 69 -4.37 -2.47 -16.94
C TYR A 69 -5.45 -2.39 -15.85
N SER A 70 -5.10 -2.68 -14.59
CA SER A 70 -6.04 -2.64 -13.47
C SER A 70 -6.64 -1.26 -13.24
N MET A 71 -5.86 -0.21 -13.42
CA MET A 71 -6.36 1.17 -13.31
C MET A 71 -7.48 1.42 -14.32
N ALA A 72 -7.30 0.96 -15.57
CA ALA A 72 -8.30 1.15 -16.62
C ALA A 72 -9.57 0.32 -16.35
N VAL A 73 -9.44 -0.95 -16.02
CA VAL A 73 -10.59 -1.84 -15.82
C VAL A 73 -11.42 -1.46 -14.58
N LEU A 74 -10.75 -1.07 -13.49
CA LEU A 74 -11.45 -0.65 -12.27
C LEU A 74 -12.18 0.68 -12.46
N ASP A 75 -11.61 1.62 -13.23
CA ASP A 75 -12.28 2.86 -13.61
C ASP A 75 -13.50 2.57 -14.52
N HIS A 76 -13.34 1.66 -15.47
CA HIS A 76 -14.45 1.22 -16.32
C HIS A 76 -15.59 0.63 -15.49
N TRP A 77 -15.32 -0.34 -14.61
CA TRP A 77 -16.36 -0.94 -13.78
C TRP A 77 -17.03 0.07 -12.83
N GLN A 78 -16.26 1.01 -12.27
CA GLN A 78 -16.83 2.09 -11.47
C GLN A 78 -17.74 3.00 -12.30
N SER A 79 -17.39 3.29 -13.57
CA SER A 79 -18.22 4.08 -14.48
C SER A 79 -19.54 3.39 -14.83
N LEU A 80 -19.58 2.06 -14.77
CA LEU A 80 -20.79 1.22 -14.93
C LEU A 80 -21.63 1.11 -13.64
N GLY A 81 -21.25 1.85 -12.58
CA GLY A 81 -22.00 1.92 -11.33
C GLY A 81 -21.59 0.91 -10.26
N ALA A 82 -20.55 0.11 -10.47
CA ALA A 82 -20.04 -0.78 -9.44
C ALA A 82 -19.37 0.01 -8.30
N ARG A 83 -19.58 -0.43 -7.06
CA ARG A 83 -18.80 0.04 -5.90
C ARG A 83 -17.45 -0.69 -5.88
N VAL A 84 -16.39 -0.01 -6.28
CA VAL A 84 -15.03 -0.56 -6.24
C VAL A 84 -14.38 -0.21 -4.90
N ILE A 85 -14.00 -1.22 -4.13
CA ILE A 85 -13.34 -1.09 -2.83
C ILE A 85 -11.84 -1.05 -3.07
N ASN A 86 -11.23 0.02 -2.54
CA ASN A 86 -10.02 0.63 -3.02
C ASN A 86 -10.11 0.91 -4.53
N GLY A 87 -11.01 1.81 -4.87
CA GLY A 87 -11.28 2.20 -6.26
C GLY A 87 -10.16 3.06 -6.88
N PRO A 88 -10.37 3.53 -8.11
CA PRO A 88 -9.37 4.29 -8.88
C PRO A 88 -8.79 5.51 -8.15
N GLY A 89 -9.61 6.20 -7.35
CA GLY A 89 -9.15 7.34 -6.55
C GLY A 89 -8.08 6.98 -5.54
N VAL A 90 -8.20 5.83 -4.90
CA VAL A 90 -7.20 5.29 -3.95
C VAL A 90 -5.96 4.82 -4.69
N LEU A 91 -6.13 4.13 -5.82
CA LEU A 91 -5.01 3.66 -6.63
C LEU A 91 -4.11 4.80 -7.09
N ALA A 92 -4.65 5.98 -7.32
CA ALA A 92 -3.87 7.16 -7.66
C ALA A 92 -2.91 7.60 -6.54
N TYR A 93 -3.15 7.23 -5.30
CA TYR A 93 -2.20 7.37 -4.18
C TYR A 93 -1.29 6.15 -4.05
N ASP A 94 -1.84 4.95 -4.10
CA ASP A 94 -1.09 3.71 -3.94
C ASP A 94 0.02 3.55 -4.98
N THR A 95 -0.24 4.00 -6.22
CA THR A 95 0.72 4.02 -7.33
C THR A 95 1.68 5.22 -7.32
N ASN A 96 1.67 6.07 -6.30
CA ASN A 96 2.45 7.32 -6.36
C ASN A 96 2.88 7.82 -4.99
N LYS A 97 4.08 7.43 -4.56
CA LYS A 97 4.64 7.82 -3.26
C LYS A 97 4.78 9.34 -3.09
N ALA A 98 5.06 10.09 -4.15
CA ALA A 98 5.11 11.54 -4.07
C ALA A 98 3.73 12.15 -3.73
N ARG A 99 2.64 11.58 -4.26
CA ARG A 99 1.25 11.97 -3.91
C ARG A 99 0.90 11.56 -2.48
N GLN A 100 1.36 10.40 -2.02
CA GLN A 100 1.18 9.96 -0.63
C GLN A 100 1.79 10.96 0.35
N LEU A 101 3.04 11.38 0.11
CA LEU A 101 3.70 12.38 0.96
C LEU A 101 2.94 13.72 0.97
N SER A 102 2.44 14.16 -0.18
CA SER A 102 1.60 15.37 -0.26
C SER A 102 0.29 15.21 0.52
N LEU A 103 -0.32 14.03 0.47
CA LEU A 103 -1.53 13.69 1.24
C LEU A 103 -1.24 13.73 2.75
N PHE A 104 -0.17 13.10 3.22
CA PHE A 104 0.22 13.12 4.63
C PHE A 104 0.43 14.55 5.13
N ARG A 105 1.15 15.38 4.38
CA ARG A 105 1.31 16.82 4.72
C ARG A 105 -0.01 17.56 4.79
N LYS A 106 -0.91 17.31 3.83
CA LYS A 106 -2.25 17.91 3.80
C LYS A 106 -3.11 17.44 4.98
N ALA A 107 -2.90 16.21 5.45
CA ALA A 107 -3.52 15.67 6.66
C ALA A 107 -2.88 16.19 7.96
N GLY A 108 -1.86 17.06 7.90
CA GLY A 108 -1.17 17.62 9.06
C GLY A 108 -0.15 16.67 9.70
N LEU A 109 0.32 15.66 8.96
CA LEU A 109 1.33 14.70 9.43
C LEU A 109 2.72 15.07 8.93
N ASP A 110 3.74 14.78 9.74
CA ASP A 110 5.13 14.99 9.36
C ASP A 110 5.59 13.86 8.44
N ILE A 111 6.39 14.23 7.44
CA ILE A 111 7.02 13.34 6.47
C ILE A 111 8.53 13.53 6.47
N PRO A 112 9.31 12.54 6.01
CA PRO A 112 10.72 12.76 5.73
C PRO A 112 10.93 13.87 4.70
N LYS A 113 12.00 14.65 4.85
CA LYS A 113 12.38 15.65 3.85
C LYS A 113 12.63 14.97 2.50
N THR A 114 11.93 15.39 1.47
CA THR A 114 11.92 14.68 0.18
C THR A 114 12.00 15.67 -0.98
N ARG A 115 12.70 15.27 -2.05
CA ARG A 115 12.65 15.87 -3.38
C ARG A 115 12.20 14.80 -4.39
N VAL A 116 11.55 15.22 -5.46
CA VAL A 116 11.07 14.32 -6.52
C VAL A 116 11.73 14.70 -7.82
N ALA A 117 12.26 13.72 -8.54
CA ALA A 117 12.93 13.89 -9.82
C ALA A 117 12.30 13.00 -10.89
N HIS A 118 12.18 13.52 -12.12
CA HIS A 118 11.84 12.76 -13.31
C HIS A 118 13.03 12.64 -14.29
N ARG A 119 14.16 13.27 -13.97
CA ARG A 119 15.40 13.14 -14.71
C ARG A 119 16.51 12.64 -13.79
N ARG A 120 17.15 11.56 -14.16
CA ARG A 120 18.25 10.96 -13.39
C ARG A 120 19.39 11.97 -13.11
N ALA A 121 19.67 12.86 -14.08
CA ALA A 121 20.71 13.87 -13.95
C ALA A 121 20.47 14.91 -12.84
N ASP A 122 19.23 15.08 -12.39
CA ASP A 122 18.91 16.01 -11.29
C ASP A 122 19.12 15.39 -9.89
N VAL A 123 19.22 14.07 -9.81
CA VAL A 123 19.25 13.34 -8.53
C VAL A 123 20.40 13.79 -7.61
N PRO A 124 21.67 13.96 -8.08
CA PRO A 124 22.77 14.39 -7.21
C PRO A 124 22.54 15.79 -6.60
N ARG A 125 22.11 16.74 -7.42
CA ARG A 125 21.79 18.10 -6.94
C ARG A 125 20.69 18.08 -5.89
N LEU A 126 19.62 17.33 -6.12
CA LEU A 126 18.51 17.21 -5.19
C LEU A 126 18.90 16.48 -3.90
N ALA A 127 19.81 15.51 -3.97
CA ALA A 127 20.35 14.83 -2.79
C ALA A 127 21.17 15.79 -1.92
N THR A 128 21.96 16.67 -2.52
CA THR A 128 22.66 17.75 -1.81
C THR A 128 21.67 18.68 -1.08
N GLU A 129 20.54 19.02 -1.71
CA GLU A 129 19.50 19.83 -1.04
C GLU A 129 18.81 19.09 0.13
N VAL A 130 18.65 17.76 0.03
CA VAL A 130 18.10 16.92 1.11
C VAL A 130 19.09 16.80 2.24
N GLY A 131 20.34 16.49 1.93
CA GLY A 131 21.43 16.23 2.88
C GLY A 131 21.64 14.73 3.10
N TYR A 132 22.91 14.30 2.98
CA TYR A 132 23.28 12.88 3.16
C TYR A 132 23.24 12.45 4.65
N PRO A 133 22.94 11.17 4.93
CA PRO A 133 22.62 10.11 3.99
C PRO A 133 21.19 10.26 3.40
N VAL A 134 21.03 9.83 2.14
CA VAL A 134 19.73 9.87 1.44
C VAL A 134 19.28 8.48 1.02
N MET A 135 17.98 8.31 0.95
CA MET A 135 17.32 7.18 0.30
C MET A 135 16.84 7.61 -1.08
N VAL A 136 17.28 6.96 -2.14
CA VAL A 136 16.68 7.11 -3.47
C VAL A 136 15.75 5.92 -3.70
N LYS A 137 14.50 6.19 -3.99
CA LYS A 137 13.48 5.17 -4.16
C LYS A 137 12.55 5.45 -5.33
N VAL A 138 12.05 4.37 -5.94
CA VAL A 138 11.06 4.46 -7.02
C VAL A 138 9.75 5.05 -6.51
N ASN A 139 9.04 5.77 -7.38
CA ASN A 139 7.73 6.34 -7.05
C ASN A 139 6.63 5.28 -7.05
N VAL A 140 6.63 4.38 -8.05
CA VAL A 140 5.74 3.22 -8.13
C VAL A 140 6.50 1.99 -7.67
N GLY A 141 6.03 1.32 -6.62
CA GLY A 141 6.67 0.12 -6.11
C GLY A 141 6.17 -0.29 -4.74
N GLY A 142 6.51 -1.50 -4.34
CA GLY A 142 6.18 -2.07 -3.05
C GLY A 142 7.26 -3.06 -2.60
N SER A 143 7.12 -3.62 -1.40
CA SER A 143 8.02 -4.64 -0.82
C SER A 143 9.48 -4.22 -0.75
N GLY A 144 9.77 -2.93 -0.56
CA GLY A 144 11.12 -2.40 -0.45
C GLY A 144 11.95 -2.39 -1.74
N THR A 145 11.41 -2.87 -2.84
CA THR A 145 12.13 -2.95 -4.11
C THR A 145 12.37 -1.56 -4.71
N GLY A 146 13.58 -1.37 -5.28
CA GLY A 146 13.95 -0.10 -5.90
C GLY A 146 14.22 1.01 -4.89
N MET A 147 14.75 0.67 -3.71
CA MET A 147 15.26 1.61 -2.71
C MET A 147 16.75 1.38 -2.49
N ILE A 148 17.54 2.44 -2.58
CA ILE A 148 18.98 2.40 -2.33
C ILE A 148 19.35 3.57 -1.43
N ARG A 149 20.13 3.28 -0.37
CA ARG A 149 20.75 4.29 0.49
C ARG A 149 22.09 4.71 -0.12
N TYR A 150 22.34 6.01 -0.09
CA TYR A 150 23.63 6.61 -0.43
C TYR A 150 24.11 7.46 0.74
N ASP A 151 25.31 7.16 1.21
CA ASP A 151 25.90 7.84 2.36
C ASP A 151 26.69 9.09 1.95
N SER A 152 27.11 9.20 0.69
CA SER A 152 27.86 10.33 0.18
C SER A 152 27.46 10.76 -1.24
N ALA A 153 27.94 11.93 -1.65
CA ALA A 153 27.73 12.46 -3.00
C ALA A 153 28.47 11.61 -4.04
N GLU A 154 29.68 11.16 -3.72
CA GLU A 154 30.54 10.36 -4.60
C GLU A 154 29.88 9.04 -4.97
N GLU A 155 29.29 8.35 -3.98
CA GLU A 155 28.56 7.10 -4.20
C GLU A 155 27.37 7.30 -5.14
N LEU A 156 26.58 8.36 -4.90
CA LEU A 156 25.41 8.66 -5.71
C LEU A 156 25.79 9.09 -7.13
N GLU A 157 26.81 9.92 -7.31
CA GLU A 157 27.27 10.37 -8.62
C GLU A 157 27.78 9.21 -9.46
N ALA A 158 28.54 8.27 -8.86
CA ALA A 158 28.95 7.03 -9.52
C ALA A 158 27.74 6.19 -9.97
N ALA A 159 26.76 5.99 -9.08
CA ALA A 159 25.54 5.26 -9.41
C ALA A 159 24.71 5.94 -10.52
N VAL A 160 24.71 7.27 -10.58
CA VAL A 160 24.03 8.03 -11.65
C VAL A 160 24.75 7.85 -12.98
N ALA A 161 26.09 7.91 -12.99
CA ALA A 161 26.91 7.72 -14.18
C ALA A 161 26.70 6.31 -14.77
N ASP A 162 26.63 5.28 -13.92
CA ASP A 162 26.42 3.89 -14.31
C ASP A 162 24.93 3.55 -14.55
N LYS A 163 24.01 4.52 -14.41
CA LYS A 163 22.57 4.35 -14.55
C LYS A 163 21.94 3.36 -13.55
N LEU A 164 22.59 3.13 -12.42
CA LEU A 164 22.14 2.23 -11.36
C LEU A 164 21.19 2.88 -10.34
N THR A 165 21.05 4.20 -10.38
CA THR A 165 20.12 4.92 -9.50
C THR A 165 18.68 4.50 -9.77
N PRO A 166 17.88 4.15 -8.75
CA PRO A 166 16.49 3.78 -8.92
C PRO A 166 15.67 4.84 -9.64
N MET A 167 14.95 4.42 -10.67
CA MET A 167 13.92 5.21 -11.33
C MET A 167 12.71 4.30 -11.48
N GLY A 168 11.52 4.76 -11.08
CA GLY A 168 10.30 3.97 -11.18
C GLY A 168 9.94 3.61 -12.62
N VAL A 169 8.98 2.71 -12.78
CA VAL A 169 8.39 2.36 -14.08
C VAL A 169 7.76 3.59 -14.77
N ASP A 170 7.39 4.59 -13.98
CA ASP A 170 6.91 5.91 -14.40
C ASP A 170 8.04 6.93 -14.69
N GLY A 171 9.30 6.52 -14.55
CA GLY A 171 10.46 7.38 -14.75
C GLY A 171 10.69 8.38 -13.59
N VAL A 172 10.06 8.17 -12.43
CA VAL A 172 10.15 9.10 -11.29
C VAL A 172 10.91 8.45 -10.13
N ALA A 173 11.75 9.26 -9.46
CA ALA A 173 12.44 8.89 -8.24
C ALA A 173 12.15 9.88 -7.11
N LEU A 174 12.10 9.40 -5.89
CA LEU A 174 12.09 10.19 -4.68
C LEU A 174 13.50 10.17 -4.06
N ILE A 175 14.01 11.34 -3.76
CA ILE A 175 15.24 11.54 -3.01
C ILE A 175 14.81 11.98 -1.62
N GLN A 176 14.96 11.11 -0.64
CA GLN A 176 14.42 11.30 0.71
C GLN A 176 15.53 11.21 1.74
N GLU A 177 15.48 12.04 2.79
CA GLU A 177 16.40 11.91 3.91
C GLU A 177 16.30 10.50 4.52
N TYR A 178 17.43 9.97 4.91
CA TYR A 178 17.45 8.74 5.70
C TYR A 178 16.99 9.05 7.14
N ILE A 179 15.96 8.33 7.59
CA ILE A 179 15.46 8.43 8.96
C ILE A 179 16.05 7.28 9.78
N PRO A 180 16.87 7.54 10.79
CA PRO A 180 17.22 6.52 11.77
C PRO A 180 15.97 6.20 12.60
N ALA A 181 15.35 5.08 12.30
CA ALA A 181 14.15 4.66 13.00
C ALA A 181 14.50 4.24 14.44
N ARG A 182 13.85 4.86 15.43
CA ARG A 182 14.02 4.49 16.84
C ARG A 182 13.73 3.01 17.04
N ASP A 183 14.63 2.32 17.73
CA ASP A 183 14.57 0.87 18.00
C ASP A 183 14.50 0.02 16.72
N ALA A 184 14.95 0.56 15.57
CA ALA A 184 14.77 -0.05 14.24
C ALA A 184 13.31 -0.49 13.99
N ARG A 185 12.35 0.28 14.52
CA ARG A 185 10.90 -0.03 14.51
C ARG A 185 10.16 0.74 13.45
N VAL A 186 9.29 0.03 12.74
CA VAL A 186 8.25 0.61 11.90
C VAL A 186 6.89 0.32 12.52
N ILE A 187 5.99 1.27 12.46
CA ILE A 187 4.59 1.08 12.86
C ILE A 187 3.73 1.07 11.61
N ARG A 188 2.91 0.02 11.50
CA ARG A 188 1.91 -0.14 10.46
C ARG A 188 0.52 -0.06 11.07
N CYS A 189 -0.27 0.91 10.61
CA CYS A 189 -1.65 1.12 11.02
C CYS A 189 -2.58 0.56 9.94
N GLU A 190 -3.30 -0.50 10.22
CA GLU A 190 -4.32 -1.04 9.33
C GLU A 190 -5.64 -0.31 9.56
N VAL A 191 -6.26 0.12 8.47
CA VAL A 191 -7.53 0.84 8.46
C VAL A 191 -8.59 0.05 7.73
N LEU A 192 -9.84 0.21 8.17
CA LEU A 192 -11.04 -0.31 7.53
C LEU A 192 -12.15 0.72 7.69
N ASP A 193 -12.88 1.02 6.61
CA ASP A 193 -14.00 1.97 6.60
C ASP A 193 -13.64 3.33 7.21
N GLY A 194 -12.47 3.86 6.88
CA GLY A 194 -11.98 5.14 7.37
C GLY A 194 -11.58 5.16 8.84
N LYS A 195 -11.52 4.02 9.53
CA LYS A 195 -11.16 3.86 10.93
C LYS A 195 -9.92 3.00 11.13
N LEU A 196 -9.16 3.31 12.16
CA LEU A 196 -8.08 2.43 12.60
C LEU A 196 -8.68 1.09 13.05
N LEU A 197 -8.31 0.01 12.38
CA LEU A 197 -8.73 -1.35 12.75
C LEU A 197 -7.79 -1.91 13.83
N TYR A 198 -6.50 -1.88 13.60
CA TYR A 198 -5.43 -2.22 14.54
C TYR A 198 -4.11 -1.61 14.08
N ALA A 199 -3.08 -1.66 14.91
CA ALA A 199 -1.74 -1.34 14.48
C ALA A 199 -0.72 -2.36 14.97
N LEU A 200 0.40 -2.47 14.25
CA LEU A 200 1.50 -3.37 14.51
C LEU A 200 2.81 -2.60 14.70
N ALA A 201 3.62 -3.05 15.63
CA ALA A 201 5.03 -2.73 15.69
C ALA A 201 5.82 -3.84 14.98
N LEU A 202 6.68 -3.44 14.03
CA LEU A 202 7.57 -4.29 13.29
C LEU A 202 9.00 -3.97 13.74
N ASP A 203 9.48 -4.71 14.73
CA ASP A 203 10.82 -4.53 15.30
C ASP A 203 11.87 -5.16 14.39
N GLY A 204 12.97 -4.44 14.13
CA GLY A 204 14.01 -4.83 13.17
C GLY A 204 13.73 -4.35 11.73
N ALA A 205 12.51 -3.98 11.41
CA ALA A 205 12.14 -3.54 10.07
C ALA A 205 12.80 -2.23 9.63
N GLY A 206 13.10 -1.34 10.58
CA GLY A 206 13.80 -0.08 10.29
C GLY A 206 15.27 -0.23 9.89
N SER A 207 15.86 -1.41 10.04
CA SER A 207 17.21 -1.74 9.57
C SER A 207 17.20 -2.42 8.19
N THR A 208 16.04 -2.88 7.73
CA THR A 208 15.83 -3.51 6.43
C THR A 208 14.76 -2.73 5.70
N PHE A 209 15.02 -2.32 4.47
CA PHE A 209 14.07 -1.51 3.69
C PHE A 209 12.94 -2.35 3.04
N ASP A 210 12.85 -3.61 3.43
CA ASP A 210 11.94 -4.58 2.86
C ASP A 210 10.88 -4.99 3.89
N LEU A 211 9.72 -4.41 3.79
CA LEU A 211 8.62 -4.51 4.75
C LEU A 211 7.42 -5.26 4.14
N CYS A 212 7.63 -6.51 3.71
CA CYS A 212 6.49 -7.36 3.41
C CYS A 212 6.10 -8.16 4.67
N PRO A 213 4.98 -7.86 5.36
CA PRO A 213 4.54 -8.63 6.51
C PRO A 213 3.99 -10.02 6.16
N ALA A 214 3.84 -10.32 4.87
CA ALA A 214 3.42 -11.66 4.43
C ALA A 214 4.58 -12.65 4.49
N ASP A 215 4.39 -13.81 5.10
CA ASP A 215 5.40 -14.88 5.24
C ASP A 215 6.06 -15.28 3.91
N VAL A 216 5.37 -15.11 2.79
CA VAL A 216 5.85 -15.43 1.45
C VAL A 216 7.04 -14.56 1.00
N CYS A 217 7.19 -13.37 1.58
CA CYS A 217 8.27 -12.42 1.25
C CYS A 217 9.49 -12.56 2.18
N MET A 218 9.45 -13.42 3.20
CA MET A 218 10.40 -13.45 4.33
C MET A 218 11.43 -14.57 4.27
N VAL A 219 11.57 -15.24 3.13
CA VAL A 219 12.62 -16.27 2.97
C VAL A 219 13.99 -15.57 2.95
N ASP A 220 14.82 -15.88 3.95
CA ASP A 220 16.22 -15.41 4.12
C ASP A 220 16.43 -13.97 4.61
N LYS A 221 15.45 -13.33 5.31
CA LYS A 221 15.62 -11.99 5.89
C LYS A 221 15.86 -12.00 7.40
N PRO A 222 16.48 -10.94 7.98
CA PRO A 222 16.62 -10.84 9.43
C PRO A 222 15.25 -10.95 10.11
N THR A 223 15.21 -11.61 11.25
CA THR A 223 13.96 -11.88 11.98
C THR A 223 13.29 -10.57 12.38
N ILE A 224 12.18 -10.24 11.75
CA ILE A 224 11.30 -9.15 12.16
C ILE A 224 10.34 -9.70 13.20
N THR A 225 10.28 -9.05 14.36
CA THR A 225 9.28 -9.38 15.38
C THR A 225 8.05 -8.51 15.17
N ILE A 226 6.87 -9.14 15.08
CA ILE A 226 5.60 -8.45 14.89
C ILE A 226 4.79 -8.55 16.18
N SER A 227 4.30 -7.43 16.67
CA SER A 227 3.43 -7.37 17.85
C SER A 227 2.32 -6.33 17.65
N GLU A 228 1.19 -6.53 18.35
CA GLU A 228 0.15 -5.51 18.40
C GLU A 228 0.69 -4.23 19.05
N PHE A 229 0.30 -3.09 18.48
CA PHE A 229 0.71 -1.77 18.95
C PHE A 229 -0.51 -0.86 19.10
N LYS A 230 -0.52 -0.04 20.15
CA LYS A 230 -1.57 0.97 20.34
C LYS A 230 -1.01 2.37 20.07
N PRO A 231 -1.29 2.96 18.90
CA PRO A 231 -0.84 4.30 18.60
C PRO A 231 -1.43 5.36 19.54
N PRO A 232 -0.71 6.47 19.81
CA PRO A 232 -1.29 7.63 20.47
C PRO A 232 -2.54 8.15 19.74
N ALA A 233 -3.47 8.75 20.47
CA ALA A 233 -4.76 9.21 19.94
C ALA A 233 -4.61 10.21 18.78
N GLU A 234 -3.61 11.09 18.81
CA GLU A 234 -3.31 12.02 17.73
C GLU A 234 -2.84 11.32 16.44
N ILE A 235 -2.06 10.25 16.58
CA ILE A 235 -1.63 9.41 15.44
C ILE A 235 -2.86 8.71 14.85
N THR A 236 -3.68 8.09 15.68
CA THR A 236 -4.93 7.44 15.26
C THR A 236 -5.82 8.41 14.45
N LYS A 237 -6.08 9.61 14.98
CA LYS A 237 -6.84 10.65 14.28
C LYS A 237 -6.19 11.08 12.97
N GLY A 238 -4.86 11.13 12.92
CA GLY A 238 -4.10 11.45 11.71
C GLY A 238 -4.27 10.37 10.63
N VAL A 239 -4.13 9.11 11.01
CA VAL A 239 -4.33 7.94 10.15
C VAL A 239 -5.75 7.89 9.59
N GLU A 240 -6.77 8.04 10.45
CA GLU A 240 -8.18 8.07 10.03
C GLU A 240 -8.46 9.23 9.06
N ARG A 241 -7.87 10.39 9.31
CA ARG A 241 -7.99 11.54 8.41
C ARG A 241 -7.38 11.27 7.04
N VAL A 242 -6.21 10.60 6.99
CA VAL A 242 -5.59 10.17 5.73
C VAL A 242 -6.49 9.17 4.99
N ALA A 243 -7.04 8.18 5.69
CA ALA A 243 -7.95 7.20 5.11
C ALA A 243 -9.16 7.86 4.46
N VAL A 244 -9.82 8.77 5.18
CA VAL A 244 -10.97 9.53 4.64
C VAL A 244 -10.57 10.40 3.46
N MET A 245 -9.45 11.13 3.53
CA MET A 245 -9.01 12.04 2.46
C MET A 245 -8.56 11.30 1.19
N SER A 246 -8.05 10.09 1.30
CA SER A 246 -7.66 9.25 0.16
C SER A 246 -8.81 8.41 -0.39
N GLY A 247 -9.88 8.24 0.39
CA GLY A 247 -10.92 7.26 0.10
C GLY A 247 -10.47 5.82 0.32
N LEU A 248 -9.48 5.59 1.19
CA LEU A 248 -8.98 4.26 1.53
C LEU A 248 -10.03 3.48 2.34
N ASP A 249 -10.60 2.47 1.72
CA ASP A 249 -11.57 1.59 2.39
C ASP A 249 -10.87 0.59 3.31
N VAL A 250 -9.81 -0.05 2.82
CA VAL A 250 -9.01 -1.03 3.56
C VAL A 250 -7.55 -0.95 3.12
N GLY A 251 -6.63 -0.89 4.09
CA GLY A 251 -5.20 -0.83 3.77
C GLY A 251 -4.33 -0.41 4.93
N GLY A 252 -3.04 -0.30 4.70
CA GLY A 252 -2.04 0.03 5.70
C GLY A 252 -1.41 1.40 5.50
N ILE A 253 -1.19 2.13 6.59
CA ILE A 253 -0.44 3.39 6.61
C ILE A 253 0.76 3.19 7.53
N GLU A 254 1.95 3.57 7.05
CA GLU A 254 3.20 3.31 7.74
C GLU A 254 3.90 4.59 8.19
N TYR A 255 4.44 4.53 9.41
CA TYR A 255 5.32 5.56 9.95
C TYR A 255 6.42 4.96 10.82
N MET A 256 7.46 5.75 11.04
CA MET A 256 8.52 5.47 12.01
C MET A 256 8.72 6.65 12.92
N ILE A 257 9.30 6.43 14.10
CA ILE A 257 9.74 7.51 14.99
C ILE A 257 11.18 7.83 14.62
N ASP A 258 11.43 9.08 14.24
CA ASP A 258 12.76 9.58 14.00
C ASP A 258 13.52 9.64 15.33
N ASP A 259 14.64 8.93 15.44
CA ASP A 259 15.40 8.87 16.69
C ASP A 259 16.13 10.19 17.01
N ARG A 260 16.29 11.06 16.01
CA ARG A 260 16.95 12.37 16.18
C ARG A 260 16.09 13.38 16.97
N ASP A 261 14.75 13.34 16.77
CA ASP A 261 13.84 14.33 17.35
C ASP A 261 12.60 13.73 18.04
N GLY A 262 12.42 12.43 17.96
CA GLY A 262 11.28 11.71 18.55
C GLY A 262 9.96 11.89 17.80
N ARG A 263 9.95 12.48 16.60
CA ARG A 263 8.73 12.74 15.84
C ARG A 263 8.36 11.60 14.93
N PRO A 264 7.07 11.32 14.76
CA PRO A 264 6.59 10.37 13.78
C PRO A 264 6.80 10.91 12.35
N LYS A 265 7.32 10.09 11.44
CA LYS A 265 7.49 10.40 10.03
C LYS A 265 6.68 9.38 9.20
N PHE A 266 5.64 9.86 8.56
CA PHE A 266 4.77 9.05 7.69
C PHE A 266 5.36 8.97 6.29
N TYR A 267 5.40 7.77 5.70
CA TYR A 267 6.14 7.60 4.45
C TYR A 267 5.50 6.64 3.43
N ASP A 268 4.53 5.81 3.83
CA ASP A 268 3.89 4.86 2.91
C ASP A 268 2.41 4.65 3.21
N LEU A 269 1.62 4.47 2.14
CA LEU A 269 0.22 4.08 2.14
C LEU A 269 0.06 2.92 1.17
N ASN A 270 -0.50 1.82 1.64
CA ASN A 270 -0.70 0.60 0.88
C ASN A 270 -2.19 0.27 0.81
N ALA A 271 -2.80 0.39 -0.36
CA ALA A 271 -4.22 0.07 -0.56
C ALA A 271 -4.47 -1.45 -0.65
N MET A 272 -3.43 -2.24 -0.92
CA MET A 272 -3.51 -3.68 -0.79
C MET A 272 -2.89 -4.11 0.54
N SER A 273 -3.69 -4.68 1.43
CA SER A 273 -3.23 -5.29 2.67
C SER A 273 -3.81 -6.70 2.79
N ASN A 274 -2.96 -7.66 3.14
CA ASN A 274 -3.35 -9.02 3.49
C ASN A 274 -3.55 -9.18 5.00
N PHE A 275 -3.52 -8.05 5.73
CA PHE A 275 -3.46 -8.03 7.18
C PHE A 275 -2.20 -8.76 7.72
N VAL A 276 -2.17 -9.02 9.01
CA VAL A 276 -1.08 -9.76 9.62
C VAL A 276 -1.21 -11.27 9.33
N ALA A 277 -0.10 -11.93 9.01
CA ALA A 277 -0.10 -13.31 8.54
C ALA A 277 -0.66 -14.33 9.55
N LYS A 278 -0.45 -14.11 10.85
CA LYS A 278 -0.93 -14.98 11.94
C LYS A 278 -1.80 -14.20 12.92
N PRO A 279 -3.00 -13.78 12.49
CA PRO A 279 -3.79 -12.82 13.26
C PRO A 279 -4.18 -13.34 14.65
N LEU A 280 -4.50 -14.61 14.78
CA LEU A 280 -4.86 -15.19 16.08
C LEU A 280 -3.70 -15.24 17.08
N GLU A 281 -2.45 -15.36 16.59
CA GLU A 281 -1.25 -15.33 17.44
C GLU A 281 -0.90 -13.89 17.86
N VAL A 282 -1.05 -12.93 16.96
CA VAL A 282 -0.61 -11.54 17.17
C VAL A 282 -1.70 -10.68 17.80
N LEU A 283 -2.95 -10.82 17.34
CA LEU A 283 -4.09 -9.98 17.72
C LEU A 283 -5.10 -10.71 18.63
N GLY A 284 -5.12 -12.04 18.60
CA GLY A 284 -6.15 -12.86 19.28
C GLY A 284 -7.48 -12.95 18.51
N TRP A 285 -7.60 -12.33 17.34
CA TRP A 285 -8.78 -12.33 16.47
C TRP A 285 -8.40 -12.19 15.01
N ASP A 286 -9.34 -12.46 14.07
CA ASP A 286 -9.06 -12.43 12.62
C ASP A 286 -9.68 -11.18 11.96
N PRO A 287 -8.87 -10.23 11.42
CA PRO A 287 -9.37 -9.03 10.76
C PRO A 287 -10.13 -9.30 9.46
N HIS A 288 -10.02 -10.49 8.87
CA HIS A 288 -10.83 -10.85 7.71
C HIS A 288 -12.32 -10.89 8.05
N ASP A 289 -12.70 -11.26 9.28
CA ASP A 289 -14.10 -11.20 9.72
C ASP A 289 -14.65 -9.76 9.66
N ASN A 290 -13.87 -8.77 10.11
CA ASN A 290 -14.25 -7.36 10.04
C ASN A 290 -14.37 -6.87 8.60
N LEU A 291 -13.45 -7.29 7.72
CA LEU A 291 -13.53 -6.95 6.31
C LEU A 291 -14.80 -7.54 5.67
N VAL A 292 -15.13 -8.79 5.99
CA VAL A 292 -16.34 -9.44 5.47
C VAL A 292 -17.61 -8.79 6.02
N ASP A 293 -17.63 -8.37 7.29
CA ASP A 293 -18.76 -7.60 7.86
C ASP A 293 -18.94 -6.26 7.14
N TYR A 294 -17.87 -5.56 6.84
CA TYR A 294 -17.89 -4.32 6.04
C TYR A 294 -18.47 -4.57 4.62
N LEU A 295 -18.00 -5.62 3.94
CA LEU A 295 -18.50 -5.99 2.61
C LEU A 295 -19.98 -6.32 2.62
N LEU A 296 -20.45 -7.11 3.61
CA LEU A 296 -21.87 -7.43 3.80
C LEU A 296 -22.72 -6.17 4.01
N GLY A 297 -22.22 -5.21 4.79
CA GLY A 297 -22.89 -3.93 5.02
C GLY A 297 -23.05 -3.11 3.73
N LEU A 298 -22.01 -3.07 2.90
CA LEU A 298 -22.04 -2.39 1.60
C LEU A 298 -23.05 -3.06 0.64
N ILE A 299 -23.00 -4.38 0.50
CA ILE A 299 -23.91 -5.15 -0.35
C ILE A 299 -25.36 -4.91 0.06
N ALA A 300 -25.66 -5.00 1.36
CA ALA A 300 -27.01 -4.76 1.88
C ALA A 300 -27.51 -3.34 1.59
N THR A 301 -26.61 -2.35 1.61
CA THR A 301 -26.95 -0.97 1.29
C THR A 301 -27.28 -0.79 -0.20
N GLN A 302 -26.48 -1.41 -1.08
CA GLN A 302 -26.71 -1.36 -2.53
C GLN A 302 -28.03 -2.03 -2.93
N GLN A 303 -28.35 -3.19 -2.33
CA GLN A 303 -29.61 -3.90 -2.59
C GLN A 303 -30.83 -3.06 -2.19
N LYS A 304 -30.75 -2.28 -1.10
CA LYS A 304 -31.84 -1.36 -0.69
C LYS A 304 -32.02 -0.18 -1.62
N VAL A 305 -30.96 0.29 -2.29
CA VAL A 305 -31.04 1.40 -3.25
C VAL A 305 -31.59 0.93 -4.60
N ALA A 306 -31.38 -0.34 -4.94
CA ALA A 306 -31.85 -0.95 -6.19
C ALA A 306 -33.32 -1.44 -6.12
N ALA A 307 -33.90 -1.58 -4.92
CA ALA A 307 -35.29 -2.00 -4.68
C ALA A 307 -36.25 -0.81 -4.59
#